data_06356ab44dce539d5ae692d029e10d07
#
_entry.id   06356ab44dce539d5ae692d029e10d07
#
_cell.length_a   1.000
_cell.length_b   1.000
_cell.length_c   1.000
_cell.angle_alpha   90.00
_cell.angle_beta   90.00
_cell.angle_gamma   90.00
#
_symmetry.space_group_name_H-M   'P 1'
#
loop_
_entity.id
_entity.type
_entity.pdbx_description
1 polymer ?
#
loop_
_entity_poly.entity_id
_entity_poly.type
_entity_poly.pdbx_seq_one_letter_code
_entity_poly.pdbx_strand_id
1 'polypeptide(L)'
;MAYPPMGEIYNQFTAMLGKYVDKYKKTDKFFLVGYNNASFDNQFLRGFFLQNNDQFFGSWFWSNSIDVMVLASNKLVERRAEMENFKLSTVAKFLGIQVSEDNLHDAFYDIYLTKAIFDIVK
;
A
#
# COMPACT_ATOMS: atom_id res chain seq x y z
N MET A 1 -4.94 22.20 -18.02
CA MET A 1 -4.85 20.75 -18.34
C MET A 1 -6.08 20.04 -17.79
N ALA A 2 -6.76 19.34 -18.64
CA ALA A 2 -7.91 18.55 -18.18
C ALA A 2 -7.48 17.16 -17.78
N TYR A 3 -7.96 16.70 -16.61
CA TYR A 3 -7.75 15.31 -16.19
C TYR A 3 -8.75 14.40 -16.91
N PRO A 4 -8.40 13.14 -17.20
CA PRO A 4 -9.35 12.18 -17.75
C PRO A 4 -10.56 12.02 -16.83
N PRO A 5 -11.75 11.70 -17.36
CA PRO A 5 -12.89 11.36 -16.52
C PRO A 5 -12.58 10.19 -15.58
N MET A 6 -13.20 10.17 -14.40
CA MET A 6 -12.97 9.13 -13.41
C MET A 6 -13.23 7.72 -13.96
N GLY A 7 -14.27 7.56 -14.80
CA GLY A 7 -14.57 6.26 -15.42
C GLY A 7 -13.46 5.78 -16.34
N GLU A 8 -12.80 6.70 -17.06
CA GLU A 8 -11.67 6.35 -17.92
C GLU A 8 -10.47 5.92 -17.09
N ILE A 9 -10.16 6.64 -16.00
CA ILE A 9 -9.09 6.29 -15.08
C ILE A 9 -9.36 4.90 -14.47
N TYR A 10 -10.60 4.65 -14.06
CA TYR A 10 -11.00 3.36 -13.52
C TYR A 10 -10.78 2.23 -14.54
N ASN A 11 -11.20 2.44 -15.80
CA ASN A 11 -11.03 1.43 -16.85
C ASN A 11 -9.56 1.14 -17.14
N GLN A 12 -8.73 2.17 -17.16
CA GLN A 12 -7.28 2.00 -17.34
C GLN A 12 -6.67 1.23 -16.17
N PHE A 13 -7.10 1.54 -14.95
CA PHE A 13 -6.62 0.87 -13.74
C PHE A 13 -6.98 -0.62 -13.74
N THR A 14 -8.24 -0.95 -14.01
CA THR A 14 -8.68 -2.35 -14.02
C THR A 14 -8.08 -3.13 -15.18
N ALA A 15 -7.85 -2.49 -16.33
CA ALA A 15 -7.13 -3.12 -17.44
C ALA A 15 -5.69 -3.47 -17.05
N MET A 16 -5.03 -2.59 -16.31
CA MET A 16 -3.69 -2.85 -15.78
C MET A 16 -3.70 -4.02 -14.80
N LEU A 17 -4.64 -4.05 -13.87
CA LEU A 17 -4.78 -5.16 -12.91
C LEU A 17 -4.95 -6.49 -13.63
N GLY A 18 -5.75 -6.51 -14.69
CA GLY A 18 -6.02 -7.72 -15.48
C GLY A 18 -4.81 -8.29 -16.20
N LYS A 19 -3.71 -7.53 -16.30
CA LYS A 19 -2.46 -8.04 -16.87
C LYS A 19 -1.73 -8.98 -15.92
N TYR A 20 -2.01 -8.89 -14.62
CA TYR A 20 -1.28 -9.64 -13.59
C TYR A 20 -2.13 -10.63 -12.84
N VAL A 21 -3.45 -10.43 -12.80
CA VAL A 21 -4.37 -11.24 -12.01
C VAL A 21 -5.60 -11.60 -12.85
N ASP A 22 -6.00 -12.87 -12.79
CA ASP A 22 -7.28 -13.32 -13.33
C ASP A 22 -8.34 -13.22 -12.24
N LYS A 23 -9.20 -12.20 -12.32
CA LYS A 23 -10.21 -11.92 -11.31
C LYS A 23 -11.25 -13.02 -11.15
N TYR A 24 -11.38 -13.89 -12.15
CA TYR A 24 -12.32 -15.02 -12.10
C TYR A 24 -11.74 -16.24 -11.39
N LYS A 25 -10.45 -16.22 -11.05
CA LYS A 25 -9.79 -17.28 -10.33
C LYS A 25 -9.71 -16.89 -8.85
N LYS A 26 -10.39 -17.65 -7.97
CA LYS A 26 -10.55 -17.29 -6.56
C LYS A 26 -9.25 -17.17 -5.78
N THR A 27 -8.19 -17.82 -6.25
CA THR A 27 -6.89 -17.80 -5.58
C THR A 27 -5.91 -16.80 -6.18
N ASP A 28 -6.28 -16.15 -7.29
CA ASP A 28 -5.40 -15.22 -8.01
C ASP A 28 -5.83 -13.79 -7.72
N LYS A 29 -5.27 -13.20 -6.68
CA LYS A 29 -5.63 -11.86 -6.22
C LYS A 29 -4.41 -11.13 -5.71
N PHE A 30 -4.48 -9.80 -5.74
CA PHE A 30 -3.47 -8.96 -5.13
C PHE A 30 -3.65 -8.86 -3.63
N PHE A 31 -2.54 -8.70 -2.92
CA PHE A 31 -2.54 -8.14 -1.58
C PHE A 31 -2.26 -6.64 -1.68
N LEU A 32 -3.02 -5.84 -0.95
CA LEU A 32 -2.67 -4.44 -0.74
C LEU A 32 -1.60 -4.39 0.34
N VAL A 33 -0.48 -3.75 0.03
CA VAL A 33 0.65 -3.61 0.94
C VAL A 33 0.88 -2.14 1.18
N GLY A 34 0.94 -1.73 2.43
CA GLY A 34 1.17 -0.34 2.77
C GLY A 34 1.65 -0.19 4.19
N TYR A 35 1.87 1.04 4.63
CA TYR A 35 2.29 1.37 5.98
C TYR A 35 1.13 2.04 6.69
N ASN A 36 0.52 1.35 7.65
CA ASN A 36 -0.68 1.80 8.37
C ASN A 36 -1.84 2.12 7.41
N ASN A 37 -2.07 1.23 6.45
CA ASN A 37 -2.96 1.51 5.32
C ASN A 37 -4.39 0.98 5.43
N ALA A 38 -4.67 0.08 6.38
CA ALA A 38 -5.92 -0.67 6.39
C ALA A 38 -7.16 0.21 6.57
N SER A 39 -7.08 1.24 7.43
CA SER A 39 -8.21 2.09 7.76
C SER A 39 -8.33 3.33 6.87
N PHE A 40 -7.41 3.53 5.94
CA PHE A 40 -7.37 4.75 5.11
C PHE A 40 -7.30 4.43 3.63
N ASP A 41 -6.12 3.99 3.16
CA ASP A 41 -5.88 3.80 1.73
C ASP A 41 -6.72 2.69 1.14
N ASN A 42 -6.92 1.60 1.89
CA ASN A 42 -7.71 0.46 1.42
C ASN A 42 -9.18 0.84 1.28
N GLN A 43 -9.71 1.63 2.22
CA GLN A 43 -11.09 2.08 2.15
C GLN A 43 -11.30 3.07 1.01
N PHE A 44 -10.31 3.91 0.75
CA PHE A 44 -10.36 4.83 -0.38
C PHE A 44 -10.43 4.08 -1.71
N LEU A 45 -9.60 3.06 -1.87
CA LEU A 45 -9.58 2.26 -3.09
C LEU A 45 -10.90 1.50 -3.28
N ARG A 46 -11.44 0.94 -2.19
CA ARG A 46 -12.75 0.27 -2.22
C ARG A 46 -13.86 1.25 -2.63
N GLY A 47 -13.83 2.46 -2.10
CA GLY A 47 -14.76 3.52 -2.47
C GLY A 47 -14.66 3.91 -3.94
N PHE A 48 -13.45 3.94 -4.48
CA PHE A 48 -13.20 4.21 -5.89
C PHE A 48 -13.90 3.19 -6.80
N PHE A 49 -13.84 1.91 -6.44
CA PHE A 49 -14.56 0.87 -7.17
C PHE A 49 -16.06 1.08 -7.09
N LEU A 50 -16.60 1.37 -5.90
CA LEU A 50 -18.03 1.58 -5.71
C LEU A 50 -18.55 2.79 -6.48
N GLN A 51 -17.76 3.87 -6.56
CA GLN A 51 -18.13 5.05 -7.34
C GLN A 51 -18.24 4.76 -8.84
N ASN A 52 -17.57 3.71 -9.30
CA ASN A 52 -17.62 3.27 -10.68
C ASN A 52 -18.57 2.06 -10.86
N ASN A 53 -19.50 1.88 -9.93
CA ASN A 53 -20.50 0.82 -9.95
C ASN A 53 -19.91 -0.60 -9.96
N ASP A 54 -18.72 -0.76 -9.43
CA ASP A 54 -18.07 -2.07 -9.34
C ASP A 54 -18.14 -2.58 -7.91
N GLN A 55 -18.94 -3.61 -7.69
CA GLN A 55 -19.10 -4.26 -6.39
C GLN A 55 -18.12 -5.41 -6.20
N PHE A 56 -17.23 -5.64 -7.17
CA PHE A 56 -16.36 -6.82 -7.21
C PHE A 56 -14.91 -6.52 -6.84
N PHE A 57 -14.71 -5.55 -5.95
CA PHE A 57 -13.38 -5.25 -5.40
C PHE A 57 -12.69 -6.52 -4.91
N GLY A 58 -13.42 -7.38 -4.22
CA GLY A 58 -12.90 -8.65 -3.70
C GLY A 58 -12.49 -9.66 -4.76
N SER A 59 -12.82 -9.44 -6.05
CA SER A 59 -12.33 -10.28 -7.13
C SER A 59 -10.87 -10.00 -7.45
N TRP A 60 -10.42 -8.77 -7.20
CA TRP A 60 -9.05 -8.33 -7.48
C TRP A 60 -8.14 -8.42 -6.26
N PHE A 61 -8.69 -8.21 -5.05
CA PHE A 61 -7.90 -8.00 -3.84
C PHE A 61 -8.40 -8.89 -2.71
N TRP A 62 -7.45 -9.44 -1.96
CA TRP A 62 -7.79 -10.08 -0.69
C TRP A 62 -8.34 -9.01 0.26
N SER A 63 -9.27 -9.41 1.11
CA SER A 63 -9.90 -8.49 2.07
C SER A 63 -8.93 -8.00 3.14
N ASN A 64 -7.97 -8.83 3.50
CA ASN A 64 -6.92 -8.46 4.44
C ASN A 64 -5.72 -7.91 3.66
N SER A 65 -5.18 -6.80 4.14
CA SER A 65 -3.97 -6.21 3.59
C SER A 65 -2.75 -6.63 4.39
N ILE A 66 -1.59 -6.43 3.80
CA ILE A 66 -0.32 -6.56 4.51
C ILE A 66 0.08 -5.17 4.97
N ASP A 67 0.07 -4.95 6.29
CA ASP A 67 0.48 -3.69 6.87
C ASP A 67 1.92 -3.78 7.32
N VAL A 68 2.80 -3.07 6.63
CA VAL A 68 4.24 -3.09 6.88
C VAL A 68 4.55 -2.53 8.27
N MET A 69 3.74 -1.58 8.76
CA MET A 69 3.91 -1.07 10.12
C MET A 69 3.75 -2.19 11.15
N VAL A 70 2.77 -3.07 10.95
CA VAL A 70 2.53 -4.21 11.85
C VAL A 70 3.68 -5.22 11.76
N LEU A 71 4.14 -5.53 10.55
CA LEU A 71 5.28 -6.43 10.37
C LEU A 71 6.53 -5.89 11.04
N ALA A 72 6.80 -4.59 10.86
CA ALA A 72 7.94 -3.93 11.48
C ALA A 72 7.81 -3.92 13.00
N SER A 73 6.61 -3.66 13.53
CA SER A 73 6.35 -3.70 14.97
C SER A 73 6.70 -5.06 15.57
N ASN A 74 6.33 -6.13 14.89
CA ASN A 74 6.63 -7.48 15.35
C ASN A 74 8.13 -7.76 15.26
N LYS A 75 8.76 -7.38 14.16
CA LYS A 75 10.19 -7.63 13.94
C LYS A 75 11.07 -6.87 14.94
N LEU A 76 10.66 -5.64 15.29
CA LEU A 76 11.45 -4.71 16.11
C LEU A 76 10.92 -4.60 17.54
N VAL A 77 10.11 -5.55 17.99
CA VAL A 77 9.42 -5.44 19.29
C VAL A 77 10.39 -5.20 20.46
N GLU A 78 11.53 -5.87 20.46
CA GLU A 78 12.51 -5.75 21.53
C GLU A 78 13.30 -4.44 21.48
N ARG A 79 13.29 -3.76 20.34
CA ARG A 79 14.03 -2.51 20.13
C ARG A 79 13.10 -1.31 19.98
N ARG A 80 11.82 -1.49 20.21
CA ARG A 80 10.80 -0.46 20.00
C ARG A 80 11.08 0.82 20.81
N ALA A 81 11.58 0.67 22.02
CA ALA A 81 11.87 1.81 22.90
C ALA A 81 13.06 2.65 22.46
N GLU A 82 13.89 2.14 21.55
CA GLU A 82 15.04 2.90 21.02
C GLU A 82 14.61 3.95 19.99
N MET A 83 13.37 3.88 19.50
CA MET A 83 12.83 4.82 18.51
C MET A 83 11.90 5.83 19.19
N GLU A 84 12.00 7.10 18.79
CA GLU A 84 11.17 8.14 19.38
C GLU A 84 9.71 8.02 18.93
N ASN A 85 9.48 7.48 17.74
CA ASN A 85 8.15 7.21 17.21
C ASN A 85 8.24 6.05 16.22
N PHE A 86 7.10 5.67 15.62
CA PHE A 86 7.06 4.57 14.66
C PHE A 86 6.57 5.05 13.29
N LYS A 87 6.89 6.28 12.93
CA LYS A 87 6.59 6.81 11.61
C LYS A 87 7.43 6.12 10.55
N LEU A 88 6.94 6.13 9.32
CA LEU A 88 7.60 5.48 8.19
C LEU A 88 9.09 5.86 8.07
N SER A 89 9.40 7.17 8.11
CA SER A 89 10.76 7.66 7.98
C SER A 89 11.64 7.23 9.16
N THR A 90 11.10 7.20 10.37
CA THR A 90 11.83 6.78 11.56
C THR A 90 12.21 5.31 11.50
N VAL A 91 11.27 4.46 11.11
CA VAL A 91 11.52 3.02 10.97
C VAL A 91 12.53 2.75 9.85
N ALA A 92 12.39 3.46 8.73
CA ALA A 92 13.33 3.32 7.61
C ALA A 92 14.76 3.65 8.05
N LYS A 93 14.97 4.78 8.73
CA LYS A 93 16.30 5.17 9.24
C LYS A 93 16.85 4.15 10.23
N PHE A 94 16.00 3.67 11.11
CA PHE A 94 16.40 2.68 12.13
C PHE A 94 16.89 1.37 11.50
N LEU A 95 16.29 0.98 10.37
CA LEU A 95 16.70 -0.21 9.64
C LEU A 95 17.90 0.01 8.71
N GLY A 96 18.48 1.20 8.73
CA GLY A 96 19.64 1.52 7.91
C GLY A 96 19.34 1.94 6.49
N ILE A 97 18.07 2.24 6.19
CA ILE A 97 17.68 2.75 4.89
C ILE A 97 17.98 4.24 4.82
N GLN A 98 18.69 4.65 3.76
CA GLN A 98 18.99 6.06 3.56
C GLN A 98 17.70 6.82 3.19
N VAL A 99 17.36 7.86 3.96
CA VAL A 99 16.13 8.62 3.77
C VAL A 99 16.48 10.04 3.34
N SER A 100 15.88 10.49 2.23
CA SER A 100 15.99 11.86 1.76
C SER A 100 14.91 12.71 2.40
N GLU A 101 15.30 13.65 3.27
CA GLU A 101 14.35 14.52 3.94
C GLU A 101 13.56 15.42 2.96
N ASP A 102 14.19 15.78 1.84
CA ASP A 102 13.54 16.64 0.82
C ASP A 102 12.40 15.92 0.10
N ASN A 103 12.40 14.60 0.10
CA ASN A 103 11.38 13.81 -0.59
C ASN A 103 10.28 13.29 0.34
N LEU A 104 10.39 13.51 1.65
CA LEU A 104 9.32 13.16 2.58
C LEU A 104 8.06 13.94 2.19
N HIS A 105 6.91 13.30 2.28
CA HIS A 105 5.61 13.77 1.82
C HIS A 105 5.36 13.61 0.33
N ASP A 106 6.31 13.09 -0.44
CA ASP A 106 6.06 12.63 -1.80
C ASP A 106 5.48 11.21 -1.72
N ALA A 107 4.30 11.03 -2.32
CA ALA A 107 3.59 9.75 -2.26
C ALA A 107 4.41 8.60 -2.85
N PHE A 108 5.11 8.84 -3.96
CA PHE A 108 5.95 7.80 -4.58
C PHE A 108 7.13 7.45 -3.70
N TYR A 109 7.71 8.43 -3.02
CA TYR A 109 8.82 8.18 -2.11
C TYR A 109 8.37 7.37 -0.90
N ASP A 110 7.18 7.64 -0.38
CA ASP A 110 6.60 6.88 0.73
C ASP A 110 6.37 5.42 0.33
N ILE A 111 5.92 5.16 -0.90
CA ILE A 111 5.78 3.82 -1.45
C ILE A 111 7.14 3.14 -1.54
N TYR A 112 8.16 3.86 -2.01
CA TYR A 112 9.53 3.34 -2.08
C TYR A 112 10.05 2.93 -0.71
N LEU A 113 9.89 3.78 0.30
CA LEU A 113 10.32 3.48 1.67
C LEU A 113 9.55 2.29 2.24
N THR A 114 8.24 2.23 2.01
CA THR A 114 7.40 1.12 2.47
C THR A 114 7.88 -0.20 1.88
N LYS A 115 8.18 -0.23 0.59
CA LYS A 115 8.70 -1.42 -0.07
C LYS A 115 10.06 -1.83 0.49
N ALA A 116 10.94 -0.86 0.72
CA ALA A 116 12.27 -1.12 1.27
C ALA A 116 12.18 -1.73 2.67
N ILE A 117 11.30 -1.21 3.52
CA ILE A 117 11.05 -1.77 4.85
C ILE A 117 10.45 -3.18 4.73
N PHE A 118 9.46 -3.34 3.87
CA PHE A 118 8.81 -4.65 3.66
C PHE A 118 9.83 -5.72 3.29
N ASP A 119 10.76 -5.42 2.39
CA ASP A 119 11.78 -6.38 1.96
C ASP A 119 12.70 -6.81 3.11
N ILE A 120 12.82 -6.00 4.15
CA ILE A 120 13.62 -6.33 5.34
C ILE A 120 12.81 -7.13 6.36
N VAL A 121 11.55 -6.76 6.58
CA VAL A 121 10.75 -7.28 7.70
C VAL A 121 9.82 -8.43 7.32
N LYS A 122 9.66 -8.69 6.02
CA LYS A 122 8.78 -9.77 5.55
C LYS A 122 9.25 -11.17 5.96
#